data_e8b58f065208d2843d2717570672ac7c
#
_entry.id   e8b58f065208d2843d2717570672ac7c
#
_cell.length_a   1.000
_cell.length_b   1.000
_cell.length_c   1.000
_cell.angle_alpha   90.00
_cell.angle_beta   90.00
_cell.angle_gamma   90.00
#
_symmetry.space_group_name_H-M   'P 1'
#
loop_
_entity.id
_entity.type
_entity.pdbx_description
1 polymer ?
#
loop_
_entity_poly.entity_id
_entity_poly.type
_entity_poly.pdbx_seq_one_letter_code
_entity_poly.pdbx_strand_id
1 'polypeptide(L)'
;MKVIIIGAGPAGLTAAYESLSADRDVEVVVLEESEYVGGISKTINYKGNRMDMGGHRFFSKDERVNEWWDKMLPMQGAPAADDIMLYRSVPLSENGPDPEKEDAVMLRRKRISRIFFDSKFYDYPISMKKQTFSNMGFGNTLSVGFSYLGSVIHKLPEDNLENFYVNRFGRKLYSMFFEYYTQNLWGRHPKEIDASWGAQRVKGLSISAILKDMSGKVFKKKNRSVETSLIEEFKYPKLGPGELWEVTADKVKELGGSIIMNAEVTGIVKEPEDTSGNCKVKAVRYIKDGKEEVADGDYVISSMPMKDLITGMNDVPAEICRIASGLPYRDYMTLGILVSEIKMKNETKIATVGDIVPDCWVYVQNRNVKMGRFQIFNN
;
A
#
# COMPACT_ATOMS: atom_id res chain seq x y z
N MET A 1 -10.15 -33.11 -2.61
CA MET A 1 -9.83 -32.09 -3.64
C MET A 1 -8.53 -31.40 -3.23
N LYS A 2 -7.54 -31.27 -4.14
CA LYS A 2 -6.25 -30.67 -3.83
C LYS A 2 -6.05 -29.36 -4.60
N VAL A 3 -5.74 -28.30 -3.87
CA VAL A 3 -5.53 -26.94 -4.41
C VAL A 3 -4.08 -26.53 -4.22
N ILE A 4 -3.40 -26.20 -5.31
CA ILE A 4 -2.06 -25.63 -5.28
C ILE A 4 -2.18 -24.11 -5.41
N ILE A 5 -1.57 -23.37 -4.50
CA ILE A 5 -1.58 -21.90 -4.49
C ILE A 5 -0.15 -21.40 -4.70
N ILE A 6 0.03 -20.55 -5.69
CA ILE A 6 1.34 -19.97 -6.01
C ILE A 6 1.42 -18.58 -5.37
N GLY A 7 2.38 -18.45 -4.45
CA GLY A 7 2.67 -17.25 -3.68
C GLY A 7 1.99 -17.20 -2.32
N ALA A 8 2.76 -17.00 -1.24
CA ALA A 8 2.29 -16.77 0.12
C ALA A 8 2.14 -15.26 0.45
N GLY A 9 1.82 -14.46 -0.55
CA GLY A 9 1.42 -13.07 -0.37
C GLY A 9 -0.03 -12.95 0.11
N PRO A 10 -0.55 -11.70 0.27
CA PRO A 10 -1.92 -11.45 0.74
C PRO A 10 -2.99 -12.27 0.00
N ALA A 11 -2.94 -12.30 -1.33
CA ALA A 11 -3.93 -13.01 -2.13
C ALA A 11 -3.87 -14.53 -1.94
N GLY A 12 -2.66 -15.11 -1.97
CA GLY A 12 -2.49 -16.55 -1.82
C GLY A 12 -2.86 -17.07 -0.43
N LEU A 13 -2.40 -16.38 0.64
CA LEU A 13 -2.74 -16.76 2.01
C LEU A 13 -4.23 -16.59 2.32
N THR A 14 -4.88 -15.53 1.79
CA THR A 14 -6.33 -15.38 1.91
C THR A 14 -7.05 -16.54 1.22
N ALA A 15 -6.65 -16.88 -0.02
CA ALA A 15 -7.25 -18.00 -0.75
C ALA A 15 -7.05 -19.33 -0.02
N ALA A 16 -5.86 -19.56 0.55
CA ALA A 16 -5.57 -20.76 1.34
C ALA A 16 -6.46 -20.87 2.57
N TYR A 17 -6.52 -19.80 3.35
CA TYR A 17 -7.33 -19.75 4.56
C TYR A 17 -8.82 -19.93 4.28
N GLU A 18 -9.35 -19.24 3.29
CA GLU A 18 -10.77 -19.32 2.92
C GLU A 18 -11.13 -20.71 2.37
N SER A 19 -10.28 -21.33 1.55
CA SER A 19 -10.48 -22.68 1.03
C SER A 19 -10.59 -23.71 2.16
N LEU A 20 -9.64 -23.69 3.11
CA LEU A 20 -9.61 -24.60 4.24
C LEU A 20 -10.75 -24.33 5.25
N SER A 21 -11.18 -23.08 5.37
CA SER A 21 -12.29 -22.70 6.26
C SER A 21 -13.66 -23.11 5.69
N ALA A 22 -13.79 -23.11 4.37
CA ALA A 22 -15.03 -23.46 3.67
C ALA A 22 -15.27 -24.97 3.62
N ASP A 23 -14.23 -25.77 3.42
CA ASP A 23 -14.32 -27.22 3.28
C ASP A 23 -13.07 -27.89 3.88
N ARG A 24 -13.28 -28.75 4.88
CA ARG A 24 -12.20 -29.47 5.57
C ARG A 24 -11.63 -30.63 4.75
N ASP A 25 -12.32 -31.08 3.71
CA ASP A 25 -11.86 -32.14 2.82
C ASP A 25 -10.97 -31.61 1.68
N VAL A 26 -10.65 -30.32 1.71
CA VAL A 26 -9.71 -29.70 0.77
C VAL A 26 -8.30 -29.77 1.32
N GLU A 27 -7.39 -30.37 0.54
CA GLU A 27 -5.93 -30.27 0.75
C GLU A 27 -5.42 -28.97 0.08
N VAL A 28 -4.72 -28.13 0.82
CA VAL A 28 -4.13 -26.88 0.30
C VAL A 28 -2.63 -26.92 0.47
N VAL A 29 -1.91 -26.67 -0.65
CA VAL A 29 -0.46 -26.49 -0.67
C VAL A 29 -0.13 -25.13 -1.25
N VAL A 30 0.56 -24.29 -0.48
CA VAL A 30 1.06 -22.99 -0.90
C VAL A 30 2.55 -23.09 -1.24
N LEU A 31 2.96 -22.60 -2.40
CA LEU A 31 4.36 -22.53 -2.84
C LEU A 31 4.82 -21.07 -2.80
N GLU A 32 5.85 -20.76 -2.01
CA GLU A 32 6.40 -19.42 -1.85
C GLU A 32 7.89 -19.41 -2.20
N GLU A 33 8.29 -18.50 -3.08
CA GLU A 33 9.68 -18.42 -3.56
C GLU A 33 10.69 -17.95 -2.50
N SER A 34 10.23 -17.12 -1.55
CA SER A 34 11.08 -16.52 -0.53
C SER A 34 11.06 -17.27 0.80
N GLU A 35 11.88 -16.81 1.73
CA GLU A 35 11.88 -17.27 3.13
C GLU A 35 10.82 -16.54 4.00
N TYR A 36 10.07 -15.59 3.44
CA TYR A 36 9.09 -14.76 4.13
C TYR A 36 7.71 -14.91 3.50
N VAL A 37 6.68 -14.92 4.36
CA VAL A 37 5.29 -14.74 3.92
C VAL A 37 4.92 -13.25 3.82
N GLY A 38 3.77 -12.95 3.20
CA GLY A 38 3.23 -11.59 3.11
C GLY A 38 3.57 -10.85 1.82
N GLY A 39 4.40 -11.41 0.93
CA GLY A 39 4.73 -10.81 -0.36
C GLY A 39 5.25 -9.36 -0.21
N ILE A 40 4.65 -8.41 -0.94
CA ILE A 40 5.03 -6.99 -0.82
C ILE A 40 4.57 -6.34 0.49
N SER A 41 3.70 -7.00 1.27
CA SER A 41 3.23 -6.51 2.58
C SER A 41 4.02 -7.08 3.75
N LYS A 42 5.12 -7.77 3.49
CA LYS A 42 5.98 -8.33 4.54
C LYS A 42 6.66 -7.24 5.36
N THR A 43 6.93 -7.55 6.61
CA THR A 43 7.76 -6.74 7.51
C THR A 43 9.09 -7.44 7.71
N ILE A 44 10.19 -6.77 7.40
CA ILE A 44 11.54 -7.32 7.55
C ILE A 44 11.99 -7.11 9.00
N ASN A 45 12.48 -8.18 9.62
CA ASN A 45 13.14 -8.11 10.91
C ASN A 45 14.67 -8.09 10.70
N TYR A 46 15.30 -6.97 11.01
CA TYR A 46 16.75 -6.84 10.93
C TYR A 46 17.31 -6.43 12.28
N LYS A 47 18.11 -7.33 12.91
CA LYS A 47 18.72 -7.13 14.23
C LYS A 47 17.70 -6.73 15.30
N GLY A 48 16.53 -7.37 15.31
CA GLY A 48 15.44 -7.08 16.24
C GLY A 48 14.60 -5.85 15.90
N ASN A 49 14.91 -5.14 14.82
CA ASN A 49 14.13 -3.99 14.36
C ASN A 49 13.25 -4.39 13.18
N ARG A 50 11.96 -4.05 13.26
CA ARG A 50 11.00 -4.35 12.22
C ARG A 50 10.82 -3.15 11.29
N MET A 51 10.86 -3.41 9.99
CA MET A 51 10.73 -2.39 8.94
C MET A 51 9.87 -2.93 7.80
N ASP A 52 8.86 -2.17 7.41
CA ASP A 52 7.98 -2.57 6.32
C ASP A 52 8.62 -2.36 4.95
N MET A 53 8.26 -3.20 4.01
CA MET A 53 8.62 -3.03 2.59
C MET A 53 7.78 -1.93 1.94
N GLY A 54 7.67 -0.77 2.59
CA GLY A 54 6.89 0.39 2.15
C GLY A 54 5.79 0.80 3.11
N GLY A 55 4.93 1.74 2.73
CA GLY A 55 3.85 2.26 3.57
C GLY A 55 2.58 1.44 3.47
N HIS A 56 2.49 0.37 4.21
CA HIS A 56 1.33 -0.51 4.23
C HIS A 56 0.43 -0.19 5.43
N ARG A 57 -0.52 0.73 5.24
CA ARG A 57 -1.53 1.04 6.23
C ARG A 57 -2.85 0.47 5.81
N PHE A 58 -3.50 -0.23 6.72
CA PHE A 58 -4.78 -0.83 6.41
C PHE A 58 -5.91 0.20 6.46
N PHE A 59 -6.63 0.25 5.37
CA PHE A 59 -7.90 0.93 5.25
C PHE A 59 -8.74 0.23 4.18
N SER A 60 -9.97 -0.11 4.52
CA SER A 60 -10.95 -0.59 3.55
C SER A 60 -12.31 0.06 3.77
N LYS A 61 -13.07 0.25 2.68
CA LYS A 61 -14.47 0.65 2.70
C LYS A 61 -15.40 -0.58 2.67
N ASP A 62 -14.86 -1.75 2.36
CA ASP A 62 -15.59 -3.02 2.34
C ASP A 62 -15.62 -3.61 3.75
N GLU A 63 -16.82 -3.81 4.29
CA GLU A 63 -17.03 -4.35 5.62
C GLU A 63 -16.49 -5.78 5.75
N ARG A 64 -16.67 -6.64 4.74
CA ARG A 64 -16.15 -8.02 4.76
C ARG A 64 -14.63 -8.05 4.90
N VAL A 65 -13.94 -7.12 4.23
CA VAL A 65 -12.48 -7.00 4.35
C VAL A 65 -12.10 -6.54 5.75
N ASN A 66 -12.83 -5.58 6.35
CA ASN A 66 -12.57 -5.15 7.72
C ASN A 66 -12.80 -6.28 8.73
N GLU A 67 -13.91 -7.00 8.63
CA GLU A 67 -14.25 -8.14 9.48
C GLU A 67 -13.20 -9.25 9.36
N TRP A 68 -12.74 -9.54 8.14
CA TRP A 68 -11.70 -10.53 7.89
C TRP A 68 -10.37 -10.15 8.56
N TRP A 69 -9.99 -8.88 8.46
CA TRP A 69 -8.78 -8.38 9.12
C TRP A 69 -8.89 -8.43 10.64
N ASP A 70 -10.04 -8.02 11.20
CA ASP A 70 -10.30 -8.07 12.64
C ASP A 70 -10.39 -9.53 13.17
N LYS A 71 -10.73 -10.51 12.31
CA LYS A 71 -10.67 -11.95 12.61
C LYS A 71 -9.23 -12.48 12.66
N MET A 72 -8.34 -11.95 11.84
CA MET A 72 -6.91 -12.32 11.85
C MET A 72 -6.17 -11.65 13.01
N LEU A 73 -6.29 -10.33 13.12
CA LEU A 73 -5.70 -9.51 14.17
C LEU A 73 -6.78 -8.65 14.82
N PRO A 74 -7.24 -8.98 16.03
CA PRO A 74 -8.27 -8.21 16.72
C PRO A 74 -7.76 -6.84 17.14
N MET A 75 -8.68 -5.86 17.22
CA MET A 75 -8.37 -4.50 17.66
C MET A 75 -8.00 -4.47 19.15
N GLN A 76 -7.05 -3.59 19.53
CA GLN A 76 -6.61 -3.41 20.91
C GLN A 76 -7.77 -3.16 21.90
N GLY A 77 -7.73 -3.88 23.03
CA GLY A 77 -8.68 -3.73 24.15
C GLY A 77 -8.13 -2.90 25.31
N ALA A 78 -6.83 -2.57 25.26
CA ALA A 78 -6.15 -1.70 26.22
C ALA A 78 -5.28 -0.68 25.48
N PRO A 79 -4.93 0.47 26.10
CA PRO A 79 -3.97 1.40 25.54
C PRO A 79 -2.58 0.76 25.45
N ALA A 80 -1.87 0.99 24.33
CA ALA A 80 -0.47 0.62 24.22
C ALA A 80 0.42 1.53 25.09
N ALA A 81 1.65 1.12 25.39
CA ALA A 81 2.57 1.87 26.24
C ALA A 81 2.81 3.31 25.75
N ASP A 82 2.92 3.51 24.44
CA ASP A 82 3.06 4.84 23.84
C ASP A 82 1.77 5.68 23.96
N ASP A 83 0.59 5.05 23.93
CA ASP A 83 -0.68 5.75 24.18
C ASP A 83 -0.76 6.27 25.62
N ILE A 84 -0.31 5.45 26.59
CA ILE A 84 -0.26 5.82 28.01
C ILE A 84 0.77 6.95 28.21
N MET A 85 1.99 6.77 27.69
CA MET A 85 3.09 7.73 27.82
C MET A 85 2.75 9.11 27.26
N LEU A 86 2.01 9.13 26.15
CA LEU A 86 1.64 10.37 25.42
C LEU A 86 0.24 10.86 25.77
N TYR A 87 -0.43 10.26 26.76
CA TYR A 87 -1.80 10.59 27.17
C TYR A 87 -2.78 10.59 25.99
N ARG A 88 -2.62 9.63 25.06
CA ARG A 88 -3.52 9.49 23.93
C ARG A 88 -4.80 8.76 24.32
N SER A 89 -5.94 9.33 23.96
CA SER A 89 -7.22 8.62 24.02
C SER A 89 -7.44 7.91 22.71
N VAL A 90 -7.50 6.58 22.72
CA VAL A 90 -7.77 5.72 21.57
C VAL A 90 -9.06 4.93 21.80
N PRO A 91 -9.90 4.71 20.78
CA PRO A 91 -11.04 3.79 20.89
C PRO A 91 -10.55 2.35 21.13
N LEU A 92 -11.07 1.72 22.16
CA LEU A 92 -10.74 0.35 22.55
C LEU A 92 -11.86 -0.61 22.17
N SER A 93 -11.48 -1.85 21.86
CA SER A 93 -12.43 -2.96 21.65
C SER A 93 -12.74 -3.62 22.99
N GLU A 94 -14.02 -3.86 23.28
CA GLU A 94 -14.47 -4.41 24.56
C GLU A 94 -13.81 -5.77 24.89
N ASN A 95 -13.60 -6.61 23.88
CA ASN A 95 -12.99 -7.94 24.04
C ASN A 95 -11.63 -8.04 23.33
N GLY A 96 -10.97 -6.91 23.08
CA GLY A 96 -9.67 -6.89 22.41
C GLY A 96 -8.53 -7.28 23.32
N PRO A 97 -7.42 -7.77 22.78
CA PRO A 97 -6.22 -8.09 23.54
C PRO A 97 -5.54 -6.83 24.10
N ASP A 98 -4.79 -7.02 25.16
CA ASP A 98 -3.90 -6.00 25.71
C ASP A 98 -2.57 -6.00 24.91
N PRO A 99 -2.24 -4.93 24.19
CA PRO A 99 -1.05 -4.90 23.35
C PRO A 99 0.27 -5.00 24.12
N GLU A 100 0.27 -4.85 25.45
CA GLU A 100 1.46 -5.04 26.26
C GLU A 100 1.64 -6.50 26.73
N LYS A 101 0.64 -7.35 26.48
CA LYS A 101 0.69 -8.78 26.82
C LYS A 101 0.67 -9.68 25.59
N GLU A 102 0.10 -9.21 24.50
CA GLU A 102 -0.06 -9.96 23.26
C GLU A 102 0.48 -9.15 22.08
N ASP A 103 1.18 -9.84 21.17
CA ASP A 103 1.71 -9.21 19.97
C ASP A 103 0.68 -9.21 18.84
N ALA A 104 -0.09 -10.30 18.68
CA ALA A 104 -1.09 -10.44 17.62
C ALA A 104 -2.29 -9.49 17.82
N VAL A 105 -2.06 -8.20 17.64
CA VAL A 105 -3.05 -7.15 17.90
C VAL A 105 -2.95 -6.01 16.88
N MET A 106 -4.11 -5.47 16.52
CA MET A 106 -4.24 -4.32 15.65
C MET A 106 -4.33 -3.03 16.48
N LEU A 107 -3.43 -2.10 16.23
CA LEU A 107 -3.41 -0.80 16.88
C LEU A 107 -4.13 0.25 16.05
N ARG A 108 -4.72 1.25 16.70
CA ARG A 108 -5.24 2.44 16.04
C ARG A 108 -4.21 3.56 16.11
N ARG A 109 -3.87 4.10 14.95
CA ARG A 109 -2.85 5.16 14.85
C ARG A 109 -3.35 6.33 14.02
N LYS A 110 -2.94 7.54 14.39
CA LYS A 110 -3.21 8.76 13.61
C LYS A 110 -2.23 8.87 12.47
N ARG A 111 -2.76 9.23 11.30
CA ARG A 111 -1.93 9.48 10.13
C ARG A 111 -1.39 10.91 10.17
N ILE A 112 -0.09 11.03 10.31
CA ILE A 112 0.62 12.29 10.17
C ILE A 112 1.57 12.15 9.00
N SER A 113 1.42 13.02 8.01
CA SER A 113 2.27 13.03 6.82
C SER A 113 2.45 14.45 6.34
N ARG A 114 3.65 14.79 5.91
CA ARG A 114 3.95 16.10 5.34
C ARG A 114 4.68 15.96 4.01
N ILE A 115 4.73 17.04 3.26
CA ILE A 115 5.52 17.19 2.05
C ILE A 115 6.77 17.99 2.40
N PHE A 116 7.93 17.50 2.00
CA PHE A 116 9.20 18.22 2.06
C PHE A 116 9.53 18.75 0.67
N PHE A 117 9.57 20.08 0.56
CA PHE A 117 9.89 20.78 -0.68
C PHE A 117 10.64 22.09 -0.38
N ASP A 118 11.74 22.31 -1.08
CA ASP A 118 12.58 23.50 -0.94
C ASP A 118 12.96 23.80 0.52
N SER A 119 13.45 22.76 1.22
CA SER A 119 13.88 22.79 2.64
C SER A 119 12.78 23.19 3.63
N LYS A 120 11.50 23.06 3.24
CA LYS A 120 10.34 23.38 4.07
C LYS A 120 9.33 22.28 4.09
N PHE A 121 8.57 22.19 5.19
CA PHE A 121 7.47 21.24 5.35
C PHE A 121 6.13 21.87 5.01
N TYR A 122 5.30 21.12 4.28
CA TYR A 122 3.92 21.47 3.95
C TYR A 122 3.00 20.34 4.40
N ASP A 123 1.78 20.68 4.77
CA ASP A 123 0.77 19.68 5.12
C ASP A 123 0.46 18.74 3.94
N TYR A 124 0.11 17.50 4.23
CA TYR A 124 -0.45 16.58 3.26
C TYR A 124 -1.84 16.09 3.71
N PRO A 125 -2.92 16.28 2.93
CA PRO A 125 -2.94 17.04 1.67
C PRO A 125 -2.59 18.52 1.87
N ILE A 126 -2.12 19.17 0.79
CA ILE A 126 -1.77 20.58 0.86
C ILE A 126 -2.97 21.40 1.33
N SER A 127 -2.78 22.14 2.40
CA SER A 127 -3.79 23.04 2.97
C SER A 127 -3.43 24.51 2.71
N MET A 128 -4.43 25.35 2.49
CA MET A 128 -4.24 26.79 2.26
C MET A 128 -4.16 27.56 3.58
N LYS A 129 -3.28 27.10 4.51
CA LYS A 129 -3.02 27.77 5.79
C LYS A 129 -1.99 28.88 5.64
N LYS A 130 -1.95 29.80 6.61
CA LYS A 130 -0.96 30.89 6.66
C LYS A 130 0.48 30.39 6.51
N GLN A 131 0.79 29.24 7.13
CA GLN A 131 2.13 28.62 7.04
C GLN A 131 2.48 28.19 5.61
N THR A 132 1.52 27.65 4.86
CA THR A 132 1.74 27.24 3.45
C THR A 132 2.13 28.46 2.60
N PHE A 133 1.42 29.60 2.76
CA PHE A 133 1.75 30.84 2.06
C PHE A 133 3.08 31.43 2.50
N SER A 134 3.35 31.41 3.81
CA SER A 134 4.65 31.85 4.35
C SER A 134 5.80 31.02 3.80
N ASN A 135 5.62 29.68 3.74
CA ASN A 135 6.64 28.77 3.21
C ASN A 135 6.85 28.95 1.70
N MET A 136 5.81 29.19 0.92
CA MET A 136 5.92 29.45 -0.52
C MET A 136 6.56 30.81 -0.81
N GLY A 137 6.39 31.78 0.07
CA GLY A 137 6.76 33.17 -0.14
C GLY A 137 5.79 33.93 -1.05
N PHE A 138 5.87 35.26 -1.01
CA PHE A 138 4.91 36.13 -1.68
C PHE A 138 4.87 35.96 -3.21
N GLY A 139 6.03 35.88 -3.86
CA GLY A 139 6.12 35.74 -5.33
C GLY A 139 5.52 34.42 -5.84
N ASN A 140 5.82 33.28 -5.19
CA ASN A 140 5.23 31.99 -5.55
C ASN A 140 3.72 31.97 -5.26
N THR A 141 3.27 32.58 -4.16
CA THR A 141 1.85 32.66 -3.81
C THR A 141 1.05 33.39 -4.88
N LEU A 142 1.54 34.56 -5.34
CA LEU A 142 0.90 35.29 -6.44
C LEU A 142 0.93 34.49 -7.75
N SER A 143 2.06 33.88 -8.08
CA SER A 143 2.21 33.05 -9.27
C SER A 143 1.24 31.86 -9.27
N VAL A 144 1.05 31.19 -8.11
CA VAL A 144 0.06 30.12 -7.93
C VAL A 144 -1.35 30.65 -8.16
N GLY A 145 -1.69 31.81 -7.61
CA GLY A 145 -3.00 32.45 -7.77
C GLY A 145 -3.33 32.75 -9.23
N PHE A 146 -2.42 33.43 -9.94
CA PHE A 146 -2.60 33.72 -11.37
C PHE A 146 -2.66 32.45 -12.23
N SER A 147 -1.79 31.49 -11.95
CA SER A 147 -1.81 30.21 -12.65
C SER A 147 -3.11 29.43 -12.47
N TYR A 148 -3.68 29.48 -11.26
CA TYR A 148 -4.97 28.87 -10.98
C TYR A 148 -6.11 29.58 -11.71
N LEU A 149 -6.16 30.91 -11.69
CA LEU A 149 -7.16 31.68 -12.45
C LEU A 149 -7.10 31.37 -13.92
N GLY A 150 -5.90 31.28 -14.51
CA GLY A 150 -5.71 30.87 -15.89
C GLY A 150 -6.30 29.48 -16.18
N SER A 151 -6.12 28.51 -15.28
CA SER A 151 -6.67 27.16 -15.44
C SER A 151 -8.18 27.08 -15.21
N VAL A 152 -8.77 28.03 -14.51
CA VAL A 152 -10.24 28.14 -14.38
C VAL A 152 -10.87 28.64 -15.67
N ILE A 153 -10.23 29.62 -16.32
CA ILE A 153 -10.71 30.26 -17.56
C ILE A 153 -10.45 29.34 -18.77
N HIS A 154 -9.26 28.76 -18.85
CA HIS A 154 -8.85 27.89 -19.97
C HIS A 154 -8.64 26.46 -19.48
N LYS A 155 -9.70 25.64 -19.61
CA LYS A 155 -9.63 24.21 -19.29
C LYS A 155 -8.92 23.45 -20.40
N LEU A 156 -8.00 22.57 -20.02
CA LEU A 156 -7.33 21.64 -20.91
C LEU A 156 -8.17 20.36 -21.07
N PRO A 157 -8.08 19.65 -22.21
CA PRO A 157 -8.65 18.30 -22.35
C PRO A 157 -8.07 17.38 -21.27
N GLU A 158 -8.94 16.65 -20.56
CA GLU A 158 -8.51 15.73 -19.48
C GLU A 158 -8.18 14.32 -20.02
N ASP A 159 -7.29 14.25 -21.00
CA ASP A 159 -6.81 13.03 -21.63
C ASP A 159 -5.60 12.41 -20.90
N ASN A 160 -4.94 13.17 -20.04
CA ASN A 160 -3.79 12.73 -19.26
C ASN A 160 -3.78 13.33 -17.85
N LEU A 161 -2.95 12.74 -16.99
CA LEU A 161 -2.86 13.10 -15.57
C LEU A 161 -2.31 14.51 -15.33
N GLU A 162 -1.43 15.04 -16.20
CA GLU A 162 -0.97 16.43 -16.10
C GLU A 162 -2.13 17.40 -16.27
N ASN A 163 -2.89 17.27 -17.36
CA ASN A 163 -4.02 18.15 -17.65
C ASN A 163 -5.10 18.06 -16.56
N PHE A 164 -5.32 16.85 -16.03
CA PHE A 164 -6.21 16.63 -14.88
C PHE A 164 -5.79 17.45 -13.67
N TYR A 165 -4.51 17.44 -13.29
CA TYR A 165 -4.01 18.21 -12.16
C TYR A 165 -3.95 19.73 -12.45
N VAL A 166 -3.50 20.11 -13.64
CA VAL A 166 -3.44 21.53 -14.03
C VAL A 166 -4.80 22.18 -13.98
N ASN A 167 -5.84 21.49 -14.45
CA ASN A 167 -7.22 21.99 -14.40
C ASN A 167 -7.74 22.24 -12.95
N ARG A 168 -7.22 21.49 -11.97
CA ARG A 168 -7.66 21.55 -10.56
C ARG A 168 -6.83 22.47 -9.68
N PHE A 169 -5.54 22.56 -9.98
CA PHE A 169 -4.58 23.24 -9.10
C PHE A 169 -3.82 24.39 -9.78
N GLY A 170 -3.92 24.51 -11.09
CA GLY A 170 -3.09 25.42 -11.88
C GLY A 170 -1.69 24.84 -12.13
N ARG A 171 -1.08 25.23 -13.23
CA ARG A 171 0.22 24.72 -13.67
C ARG A 171 1.34 24.94 -12.65
N LYS A 172 1.33 26.10 -11.96
CA LYS A 172 2.38 26.41 -11.00
C LYS A 172 2.35 25.46 -9.79
N LEU A 173 1.19 25.23 -9.19
CA LEU A 173 1.06 24.33 -8.04
C LEU A 173 1.30 22.88 -8.46
N TYR A 174 0.81 22.49 -9.64
CA TYR A 174 1.09 21.19 -10.23
C TYR A 174 2.60 20.94 -10.36
N SER A 175 3.35 21.87 -10.93
CA SER A 175 4.79 21.71 -11.12
C SER A 175 5.60 21.71 -9.81
N MET A 176 5.07 22.31 -8.74
CA MET A 176 5.72 22.31 -7.43
C MET A 176 5.50 20.99 -6.67
N PHE A 177 4.28 20.42 -6.71
CA PHE A 177 3.88 19.38 -5.77
C PHE A 177 3.40 18.06 -6.39
N PHE A 178 3.25 17.98 -7.71
CA PHE A 178 2.72 16.78 -8.35
C PHE A 178 3.60 16.22 -9.46
N GLU A 179 4.13 17.08 -10.34
CA GLU A 179 4.84 16.68 -11.55
C GLU A 179 6.01 15.74 -11.27
N TYR A 180 6.98 16.25 -10.52
CA TYR A 180 8.23 15.52 -10.30
C TYR A 180 8.04 14.28 -9.40
N TYR A 181 7.24 14.41 -8.36
CA TYR A 181 6.90 13.28 -7.49
C TYR A 181 6.24 12.14 -8.28
N THR A 182 5.25 12.49 -9.12
CA THR A 182 4.54 11.50 -9.94
C THR A 182 5.50 10.84 -10.92
N GLN A 183 6.35 11.62 -11.57
CA GLN A 183 7.35 11.09 -12.49
C GLN A 183 8.35 10.16 -11.79
N ASN A 184 8.84 10.52 -10.62
CA ASN A 184 9.73 9.66 -9.82
C ASN A 184 9.04 8.38 -9.38
N LEU A 185 7.80 8.48 -8.90
CA LEU A 185 7.04 7.35 -8.40
C LEU A 185 6.70 6.34 -9.51
N TRP A 186 6.26 6.83 -10.68
CA TRP A 186 5.79 5.99 -11.78
C TRP A 186 6.84 5.73 -12.86
N GLY A 187 7.96 6.46 -12.87
CA GLY A 187 8.97 6.38 -13.93
C GLY A 187 8.48 6.85 -15.29
N ARG A 188 7.31 7.51 -15.31
CA ARG A 188 6.68 8.08 -16.52
C ARG A 188 6.23 9.50 -16.22
N HIS A 189 6.33 10.38 -17.22
CA HIS A 189 5.82 11.73 -17.07
C HIS A 189 4.28 11.71 -16.96
N PRO A 190 3.65 12.58 -16.12
CA PRO A 190 2.19 12.65 -15.98
C PRO A 190 1.42 12.81 -17.29
N LYS A 191 2.03 13.34 -18.35
CA LYS A 191 1.46 13.39 -19.71
C LYS A 191 1.21 12.02 -20.33
N GLU A 192 1.94 11.00 -19.89
CA GLU A 192 1.88 9.63 -20.40
C GLU A 192 0.97 8.74 -19.56
N ILE A 193 0.38 9.29 -18.50
CA ILE A 193 -0.49 8.57 -17.58
C ILE A 193 -1.93 9.02 -17.83
N ASP A 194 -2.86 8.07 -17.92
CA ASP A 194 -4.26 8.35 -18.14
C ASP A 194 -4.90 9.16 -17.00
N ALA A 195 -5.77 10.11 -17.34
CA ALA A 195 -6.43 10.99 -16.37
C ALA A 195 -7.33 10.26 -15.37
N SER A 196 -7.89 9.10 -15.74
CA SER A 196 -8.75 8.28 -14.86
C SER A 196 -8.05 7.85 -13.59
N TRP A 197 -6.74 7.66 -13.66
CA TRP A 197 -5.93 7.32 -12.51
C TRP A 197 -5.94 8.42 -11.43
N GLY A 198 -5.86 9.69 -11.87
CA GLY A 198 -6.00 10.85 -10.98
C GLY A 198 -7.41 10.99 -10.42
N ALA A 199 -8.42 10.73 -11.25
CA ALA A 199 -9.81 10.82 -10.87
C ALA A 199 -10.19 9.87 -9.72
N GLN A 200 -9.58 8.69 -9.65
CA GLN A 200 -9.79 7.73 -8.56
C GLN A 200 -9.19 8.19 -7.21
N ARG A 201 -8.10 8.94 -7.24
CA ARG A 201 -7.32 9.31 -6.05
C ARG A 201 -7.57 10.72 -5.54
N VAL A 202 -8.03 11.63 -6.40
CA VAL A 202 -8.13 13.06 -6.13
C VAL A 202 -9.56 13.59 -6.34
N LYS A 203 -10.57 12.70 -6.36
CA LYS A 203 -11.97 13.09 -6.43
C LYS A 203 -12.31 14.10 -5.31
N GLY A 204 -12.82 15.28 -5.68
CA GLY A 204 -13.22 16.30 -4.72
C GLY A 204 -12.09 17.21 -4.21
N LEU A 205 -10.83 16.96 -4.52
CA LEU A 205 -9.74 17.88 -4.22
C LEU A 205 -9.60 18.89 -5.37
N SER A 206 -10.00 20.11 -5.12
CA SER A 206 -9.73 21.28 -5.96
C SER A 206 -9.46 22.48 -5.06
N ILE A 207 -8.75 23.48 -5.57
CA ILE A 207 -8.52 24.72 -4.79
C ILE A 207 -9.86 25.35 -4.37
N SER A 208 -10.87 25.29 -5.24
CA SER A 208 -12.21 25.81 -4.90
C SER A 208 -12.88 25.04 -3.76
N ALA A 209 -12.69 23.71 -3.68
CA ALA A 209 -13.19 22.90 -2.56
C ALA A 209 -12.44 23.22 -1.26
N ILE A 210 -11.11 23.39 -1.33
CA ILE A 210 -10.27 23.77 -0.20
C ILE A 210 -10.63 25.17 0.31
N LEU A 211 -10.84 26.15 -0.59
CA LEU A 211 -11.25 27.51 -0.23
C LEU A 211 -12.66 27.56 0.37
N LYS A 212 -13.59 26.74 -0.11
CA LYS A 212 -14.92 26.59 0.50
C LYS A 212 -14.86 26.03 1.91
N ASP A 213 -13.99 25.06 2.14
CA ASP A 213 -13.78 24.48 3.47
C ASP A 213 -13.23 25.52 4.46
N MET A 214 -12.29 26.36 4.03
CA MET A 214 -11.75 27.47 4.83
C MET A 214 -12.80 28.55 5.18
N SER A 215 -13.81 28.76 4.35
CA SER A 215 -14.85 29.76 4.59
C SER A 215 -15.88 29.32 5.63
N GLY A 216 -15.75 28.17 6.26
CA GLY A 216 -16.66 27.65 7.29
C GLY A 216 -18.09 27.37 6.82
N LYS A 217 -18.36 27.47 5.51
CA LYS A 217 -19.69 27.31 4.91
C LYS A 217 -19.95 25.86 4.42
N VAL A 218 -19.12 24.90 4.77
CA VAL A 218 -19.38 23.48 4.43
C VAL A 218 -20.20 22.87 5.54
N PHE A 219 -21.49 22.78 5.32
CA PHE A 219 -22.43 22.01 6.12
C PHE A 219 -21.88 20.60 6.36
N LYS A 220 -21.97 20.13 7.62
CA LYS A 220 -21.83 18.74 8.03
C LYS A 220 -22.78 17.86 7.22
N LYS A 221 -22.38 17.43 6.04
CA LYS A 221 -23.06 16.35 5.33
C LYS A 221 -22.49 15.03 5.80
N LYS A 222 -23.29 14.30 6.55
CA LYS A 222 -23.02 13.05 7.27
C LYS A 222 -22.77 11.83 6.37
N ASN A 223 -22.57 11.97 5.07
CA ASN A 223 -22.34 10.88 4.12
C ASN A 223 -21.42 11.36 2.98
N ARG A 224 -20.16 11.69 3.28
CA ARG A 224 -19.12 11.73 2.24
C ARG A 224 -18.33 10.44 2.32
N SER A 225 -18.26 9.73 1.19
CA SER A 225 -17.24 8.68 1.02
C SER A 225 -15.87 9.30 1.29
N VAL A 226 -15.20 8.88 2.37
CA VAL A 226 -13.87 9.39 2.74
C VAL A 226 -12.91 8.95 1.65
N GLU A 227 -12.28 9.91 1.00
CA GLU A 227 -11.22 9.65 0.02
C GLU A 227 -10.00 9.07 0.74
N THR A 228 -9.34 8.10 0.13
CA THR A 228 -8.16 7.42 0.71
C THR A 228 -7.04 8.41 1.10
N SER A 229 -6.98 9.58 0.43
CA SER A 229 -6.03 10.65 0.74
C SER A 229 -6.39 11.49 1.97
N LEU A 230 -7.64 11.38 2.48
CA LEU A 230 -8.16 12.16 3.62
C LEU A 230 -8.32 11.33 4.90
N ILE A 231 -7.83 10.10 4.91
CA ILE A 231 -7.89 9.23 6.09
C ILE A 231 -7.00 9.82 7.18
N GLU A 232 -7.60 10.15 8.32
CA GLU A 232 -6.90 10.71 9.47
C GLU A 232 -6.38 9.63 10.44
N GLU A 233 -7.04 8.46 10.45
CA GLU A 233 -6.67 7.32 11.29
C GLU A 233 -6.60 6.04 10.44
N PHE A 234 -5.78 5.10 10.87
CA PHE A 234 -5.63 3.79 10.22
C PHE A 234 -5.42 2.70 11.26
N LYS A 235 -5.72 1.47 10.87
CA LYS A 235 -5.36 0.27 11.62
C LYS A 235 -3.95 -0.16 11.24
N TYR A 236 -3.17 -0.60 12.22
CA TYR A 236 -1.80 -1.04 11.99
C TYR A 236 -1.43 -2.19 12.93
N PRO A 237 -0.98 -3.34 12.42
CA PRO A 237 -0.51 -4.42 13.27
C PRO A 237 0.65 -3.98 14.16
N LYS A 238 0.68 -4.41 15.40
CA LYS A 238 1.70 -4.00 16.39
C LYS A 238 3.12 -4.23 15.88
N LEU A 239 3.36 -5.37 15.24
CA LEU A 239 4.67 -5.75 14.70
C LEU A 239 4.84 -5.47 13.20
N GLY A 240 3.98 -4.62 12.63
CA GLY A 240 3.98 -4.26 11.21
C GLY A 240 3.03 -5.11 10.36
N PRO A 241 2.72 -4.70 9.12
CA PRO A 241 1.72 -5.36 8.27
C PRO A 241 2.06 -6.82 7.92
N GLY A 242 3.33 -7.22 7.99
CA GLY A 242 3.75 -8.60 7.81
C GLY A 242 3.16 -9.54 8.84
N GLU A 243 2.95 -9.07 10.07
CA GLU A 243 2.37 -9.86 11.17
C GLU A 243 0.99 -10.44 10.83
N LEU A 244 0.14 -9.67 10.13
CA LEU A 244 -1.15 -10.19 9.69
C LEU A 244 -1.00 -11.44 8.83
N TRP A 245 0.01 -11.44 7.96
CA TRP A 245 0.25 -12.56 7.05
C TRP A 245 0.98 -13.71 7.72
N GLU A 246 1.83 -13.42 8.71
CA GLU A 246 2.43 -14.42 9.59
C GLU A 246 1.34 -15.18 10.36
N VAL A 247 0.42 -14.45 11.01
CA VAL A 247 -0.75 -15.04 11.71
C VAL A 247 -1.67 -15.80 10.75
N THR A 248 -1.91 -15.27 9.55
CA THR A 248 -2.73 -15.96 8.54
C THR A 248 -2.08 -17.27 8.10
N ALA A 249 -0.76 -17.27 7.89
CA ALA A 249 -0.01 -18.47 7.53
C ALA A 249 -0.07 -19.53 8.63
N ASP A 250 0.02 -19.13 9.89
CA ASP A 250 -0.09 -20.06 11.00
C ASP A 250 -1.51 -20.65 11.11
N LYS A 251 -2.55 -19.84 10.91
CA LYS A 251 -3.95 -20.35 10.84
C LYS A 251 -4.15 -21.31 9.66
N VAL A 252 -3.51 -21.08 8.51
CA VAL A 252 -3.53 -22.02 7.37
C VAL A 252 -2.93 -23.37 7.79
N LYS A 253 -1.79 -23.36 8.49
CA LYS A 253 -1.16 -24.60 9.01
C LYS A 253 -2.03 -25.31 10.07
N GLU A 254 -2.63 -24.54 11.00
CA GLU A 254 -3.55 -25.08 12.01
C GLU A 254 -4.76 -25.77 11.39
N LEU A 255 -5.24 -25.27 10.25
CA LEU A 255 -6.34 -25.89 9.48
C LEU A 255 -5.86 -27.09 8.61
N GLY A 256 -4.59 -27.48 8.68
CA GLY A 256 -4.02 -28.62 7.94
C GLY A 256 -3.43 -28.27 6.57
N GLY A 257 -3.36 -26.99 6.22
CA GLY A 257 -2.69 -26.56 4.99
C GLY A 257 -1.17 -26.61 5.10
N SER A 258 -0.50 -26.79 3.95
CA SER A 258 0.96 -26.81 3.84
C SER A 258 1.47 -25.54 3.17
N ILE A 259 2.54 -24.95 3.70
CA ILE A 259 3.24 -23.82 3.07
C ILE A 259 4.70 -24.23 2.86
N ILE A 260 5.11 -24.32 1.60
CA ILE A 260 6.47 -24.69 1.19
C ILE A 260 7.20 -23.41 0.82
N MET A 261 8.16 -23.03 1.66
CA MET A 261 9.01 -21.86 1.46
C MET A 261 10.23 -22.21 0.61
N ASN A 262 10.86 -21.20 0.01
CA ASN A 262 11.99 -21.34 -0.91
C ASN A 262 11.65 -22.24 -2.10
N ALA A 263 10.41 -22.19 -2.56
CA ALA A 263 9.84 -22.97 -3.65
C ALA A 263 9.53 -22.04 -4.82
N GLU A 264 10.50 -21.79 -5.68
CA GLU A 264 10.36 -20.94 -6.86
C GLU A 264 9.57 -21.67 -7.95
N VAL A 265 8.36 -21.21 -8.23
CA VAL A 265 7.53 -21.80 -9.30
C VAL A 265 8.08 -21.40 -10.66
N THR A 266 8.41 -22.41 -11.48
CA THR A 266 9.02 -22.25 -12.80
C THR A 266 8.07 -22.56 -13.94
N GLY A 267 6.93 -23.23 -13.67
CA GLY A 267 5.99 -23.54 -14.74
C GLY A 267 4.74 -24.30 -14.30
N ILE A 268 3.79 -24.33 -15.20
CA ILE A 268 2.52 -25.05 -15.08
C ILE A 268 2.54 -26.24 -16.04
N VAL A 269 2.21 -27.41 -15.53
CA VAL A 269 2.04 -28.63 -16.34
C VAL A 269 0.58 -28.78 -16.71
N LYS A 270 0.32 -28.84 -18.01
CA LYS A 270 -1.03 -29.02 -18.57
C LYS A 270 -1.18 -30.43 -19.11
N GLU A 271 -2.39 -30.98 -19.07
CA GLU A 271 -2.76 -32.15 -19.86
C GLU A 271 -2.90 -31.74 -21.33
N PRO A 272 -2.73 -32.70 -22.26
CA PRO A 272 -3.06 -32.43 -23.65
C PRO A 272 -4.48 -31.91 -23.82
N GLU A 273 -4.71 -31.06 -24.82
CA GLU A 273 -6.04 -30.56 -25.14
C GLU A 273 -6.99 -31.73 -25.46
N ASP A 274 -8.20 -31.64 -24.93
CA ASP A 274 -9.28 -32.57 -25.29
C ASP A 274 -9.79 -32.28 -26.71
N THR A 275 -10.72 -33.10 -27.19
CA THR A 275 -11.34 -32.94 -28.52
C THR A 275 -12.11 -31.64 -28.69
N SER A 276 -12.36 -30.91 -27.60
CA SER A 276 -13.05 -29.60 -27.58
C SER A 276 -12.06 -28.43 -27.44
N GLY A 277 -10.77 -28.69 -27.43
CA GLY A 277 -9.72 -27.67 -27.23
C GLY A 277 -9.55 -27.22 -25.78
N ASN A 278 -10.13 -27.93 -24.80
CA ASN A 278 -9.94 -27.63 -23.38
C ASN A 278 -8.68 -28.33 -22.87
N CYS A 279 -7.98 -27.60 -22.00
CA CYS A 279 -6.77 -28.08 -21.37
C CYS A 279 -6.90 -27.96 -19.86
N LYS A 280 -6.56 -29.02 -19.11
CA LYS A 280 -6.56 -29.00 -17.66
C LYS A 280 -5.15 -28.78 -17.14
N VAL A 281 -5.03 -27.97 -16.10
CA VAL A 281 -3.80 -27.90 -15.31
C VAL A 281 -3.70 -29.19 -14.48
N LYS A 282 -2.54 -29.84 -14.54
CA LYS A 282 -2.25 -31.09 -13.85
C LYS A 282 -1.35 -30.89 -12.63
N ALA A 283 -0.36 -30.02 -12.77
CA ALA A 283 0.65 -29.84 -11.74
C ALA A 283 1.36 -28.48 -11.89
N VAL A 284 2.10 -28.12 -10.85
CA VAL A 284 2.99 -26.96 -10.82
C VAL A 284 4.43 -27.46 -10.65
N ARG A 285 5.35 -27.00 -11.50
CA ARG A 285 6.79 -27.24 -11.35
C ARG A 285 7.41 -26.13 -10.52
N TYR A 286 8.28 -26.47 -9.61
CA TYR A 286 9.02 -25.52 -8.80
C TYR A 286 10.43 -26.01 -8.49
N ILE A 287 11.32 -25.09 -8.17
CA ILE A 287 12.69 -25.38 -7.72
C ILE A 287 12.74 -25.15 -6.22
N LYS A 288 13.24 -26.15 -5.50
CA LYS A 288 13.54 -26.08 -4.08
C LYS A 288 14.92 -26.70 -3.82
N ASP A 289 15.76 -25.99 -3.07
CA ASP A 289 17.12 -26.44 -2.76
C ASP A 289 17.94 -26.88 -4.02
N GLY A 290 17.70 -26.15 -5.14
CA GLY A 290 18.34 -26.40 -6.42
C GLY A 290 17.83 -27.66 -7.17
N LYS A 291 16.75 -28.28 -6.71
CA LYS A 291 16.12 -29.45 -7.35
C LYS A 291 14.75 -29.07 -7.90
N GLU A 292 14.46 -29.56 -9.09
CA GLU A 292 13.12 -29.45 -9.65
C GLU A 292 12.19 -30.47 -9.00
N GLU A 293 11.05 -29.98 -8.52
CA GLU A 293 9.98 -30.77 -7.92
C GLU A 293 8.65 -30.45 -8.60
N VAL A 294 7.66 -31.31 -8.40
CA VAL A 294 6.33 -31.19 -9.00
C VAL A 294 5.26 -31.34 -7.91
N ALA A 295 4.32 -30.42 -7.86
CA ALA A 295 3.14 -30.47 -7.00
C ALA A 295 1.90 -30.74 -7.85
N ASP A 296 1.32 -31.95 -7.74
CA ASP A 296 0.06 -32.29 -8.40
C ASP A 296 -1.13 -31.67 -7.67
N GLY A 297 -2.15 -31.28 -8.40
CA GLY A 297 -3.37 -30.73 -7.80
C GLY A 297 -4.53 -30.65 -8.79
N ASP A 298 -5.74 -30.63 -8.25
CA ASP A 298 -6.98 -30.51 -9.04
C ASP A 298 -7.22 -29.08 -9.52
N TYR A 299 -6.77 -28.09 -8.73
CA TYR A 299 -6.89 -26.65 -9.03
C TYR A 299 -5.59 -25.93 -8.71
N VAL A 300 -5.31 -24.90 -9.50
CA VAL A 300 -4.19 -24.00 -9.27
C VAL A 300 -4.70 -22.56 -9.16
N ILE A 301 -4.36 -21.89 -8.06
CA ILE A 301 -4.60 -20.47 -7.85
C ILE A 301 -3.25 -19.76 -7.88
N SER A 302 -3.05 -18.83 -8.81
CA SER A 302 -1.78 -18.09 -8.93
C SER A 302 -1.92 -16.65 -8.49
N SER A 303 -1.04 -16.21 -7.59
CA SER A 303 -0.85 -14.81 -7.23
C SER A 303 0.48 -14.24 -7.74
N MET A 304 1.23 -15.01 -8.52
CA MET A 304 2.48 -14.54 -9.15
C MET A 304 2.21 -13.57 -10.29
N PRO A 305 3.20 -12.78 -10.73
CA PRO A 305 3.04 -11.87 -11.85
C PRO A 305 2.58 -12.58 -13.12
N MET A 306 1.59 -12.03 -13.80
CA MET A 306 0.99 -12.65 -15.00
C MET A 306 2.02 -12.92 -16.11
N LYS A 307 3.01 -12.05 -16.26
CA LYS A 307 4.11 -12.24 -17.20
C LYS A 307 4.84 -13.55 -16.92
N ASP A 308 5.25 -13.76 -15.67
CA ASP A 308 6.07 -14.91 -15.27
C ASP A 308 5.23 -16.20 -15.32
N LEU A 309 3.96 -16.13 -14.92
CA LEU A 309 3.02 -17.23 -15.06
C LEU A 309 2.91 -17.70 -16.53
N ILE A 310 2.65 -16.77 -17.44
CA ILE A 310 2.43 -17.09 -18.87
C ILE A 310 3.73 -17.58 -19.52
N THR A 311 4.88 -16.98 -19.21
CA THR A 311 6.16 -17.41 -19.78
C THR A 311 6.64 -18.76 -19.23
N GLY A 312 6.19 -19.13 -18.01
CA GLY A 312 6.46 -20.44 -17.40
C GLY A 312 5.53 -21.56 -17.89
N MET A 313 4.47 -21.26 -18.63
CA MET A 313 3.59 -22.26 -19.23
C MET A 313 4.15 -22.81 -20.55
N ASN A 314 4.01 -24.12 -20.78
CA ASN A 314 4.28 -24.72 -22.08
C ASN A 314 3.09 -24.48 -23.04
N ASP A 315 3.39 -24.46 -24.33
CA ASP A 315 2.38 -24.41 -25.41
C ASP A 315 1.41 -23.20 -25.34
N VAL A 316 1.93 -22.04 -24.96
CA VAL A 316 1.19 -20.79 -25.01
C VAL A 316 1.36 -20.16 -26.39
N PRO A 317 0.26 -19.70 -27.05
CA PRO A 317 0.36 -19.01 -28.33
C PRO A 317 1.30 -17.79 -28.25
N ALA A 318 2.12 -17.60 -29.27
CA ALA A 318 3.12 -16.53 -29.31
C ALA A 318 2.52 -15.13 -29.07
N GLU A 319 1.30 -14.89 -29.54
CA GLU A 319 0.58 -13.63 -29.33
C GLU A 319 0.25 -13.39 -27.86
N ILE A 320 -0.14 -14.42 -27.11
CA ILE A 320 -0.41 -14.34 -25.69
C ILE A 320 0.89 -14.06 -24.91
N CYS A 321 1.98 -14.73 -25.27
CA CYS A 321 3.31 -14.46 -24.70
C CYS A 321 3.74 -13.01 -24.96
N ARG A 322 3.51 -12.51 -26.17
CA ARG A 322 3.82 -11.12 -26.54
C ARG A 322 3.02 -10.13 -25.70
N ILE A 323 1.72 -10.36 -25.50
CA ILE A 323 0.85 -9.51 -24.68
C ILE A 323 1.32 -9.52 -23.23
N ALA A 324 1.53 -10.72 -22.65
CA ALA A 324 1.97 -10.86 -21.27
C ALA A 324 3.34 -10.22 -21.02
N SER A 325 4.29 -10.39 -21.95
CA SER A 325 5.62 -9.76 -21.88
C SER A 325 5.57 -8.24 -21.99
N GLY A 326 4.52 -7.69 -22.60
CA GLY A 326 4.27 -6.26 -22.73
C GLY A 326 3.68 -5.62 -21.47
N LEU A 327 3.27 -6.38 -20.46
CA LEU A 327 2.77 -5.85 -19.18
C LEU A 327 3.92 -5.17 -18.43
N PRO A 328 3.84 -3.85 -18.17
CA PRO A 328 4.90 -3.14 -17.49
C PRO A 328 4.83 -3.40 -15.98
N TYR A 329 5.95 -3.79 -15.40
CA TYR A 329 6.18 -3.83 -13.95
C TYR A 329 7.20 -2.78 -13.57
N ARG A 330 7.12 -2.30 -12.35
CA ARG A 330 8.08 -1.36 -11.81
C ARG A 330 8.64 -1.89 -10.50
N ASP A 331 9.94 -1.92 -10.42
CA ASP A 331 10.64 -2.26 -9.18
C ASP A 331 10.42 -1.20 -8.12
N TYR A 332 10.29 -1.65 -6.89
CA TYR A 332 10.17 -0.82 -5.72
C TYR A 332 11.34 -1.10 -4.78
N MET A 333 12.22 -0.11 -4.64
CA MET A 333 13.39 -0.23 -3.78
C MET A 333 13.13 0.48 -2.45
N THR A 334 13.27 -0.25 -1.36
CA THR A 334 13.23 0.28 0.01
C THR A 334 14.60 0.10 0.64
N LEU A 335 15.14 1.18 1.20
CA LEU A 335 16.35 1.16 2.00
C LEU A 335 15.96 1.35 3.47
N GLY A 336 16.16 0.31 4.29
CA GLY A 336 16.01 0.38 5.74
C GLY A 336 17.29 0.93 6.38
N ILE A 337 17.16 1.93 7.25
CA ILE A 337 18.28 2.58 7.92
C ILE A 337 18.01 2.58 9.44
N LEU A 338 18.94 2.00 10.21
CA LEU A 338 18.94 2.11 11.65
C LEU A 338 19.88 3.25 12.05
N VAL A 339 19.37 4.19 12.82
CA VAL A 339 20.12 5.33 13.33
C VAL A 339 19.96 5.43 14.84
N SER A 340 20.99 5.90 15.53
CA SER A 340 20.95 6.14 16.98
C SER A 340 20.10 7.36 17.34
N GLU A 341 19.96 8.31 16.42
CA GLU A 341 19.24 9.57 16.64
C GLU A 341 18.74 10.15 15.31
N ILE A 342 17.53 10.72 15.35
CA ILE A 342 17.01 11.58 14.29
C ILE A 342 17.28 13.03 14.68
N LYS A 343 18.20 13.69 13.99
CA LYS A 343 18.59 15.08 14.28
C LYS A 343 17.52 16.12 13.98
N MET A 344 16.50 15.75 13.20
CA MET A 344 15.39 16.62 12.87
C MET A 344 14.53 16.84 14.11
N LYS A 345 14.39 18.09 14.54
CA LYS A 345 13.58 18.45 15.72
C LYS A 345 12.09 18.43 15.40
N ASN A 346 11.30 18.06 16.39
CA ASN A 346 9.86 18.17 16.31
C ASN A 346 9.41 19.61 16.57
N GLU A 347 9.21 20.38 15.51
CA GLU A 347 8.70 21.76 15.58
C GLU A 347 7.16 21.81 15.60
N THR A 348 6.50 20.68 15.74
CA THR A 348 5.04 20.60 15.77
C THR A 348 4.52 20.62 17.22
N LYS A 349 3.20 20.73 17.38
CA LYS A 349 2.53 20.58 18.68
C LYS A 349 2.15 19.14 19.02
N ILE A 350 2.56 18.18 18.17
CA ILE A 350 2.20 16.77 18.33
C ILE A 350 3.27 16.09 19.14
N ALA A 351 2.92 15.59 20.32
CA ALA A 351 3.82 14.84 21.16
C ALA A 351 4.14 13.46 20.54
N THR A 352 5.41 13.07 20.60
CA THR A 352 5.92 11.78 20.13
C THR A 352 6.88 11.19 21.16
N VAL A 353 7.08 9.89 21.15
CA VAL A 353 8.06 9.23 22.01
C VAL A 353 9.46 9.70 21.60
N GLY A 354 10.24 10.21 22.56
CA GLY A 354 11.58 10.74 22.29
C GLY A 354 11.62 12.06 21.52
N ASP A 355 10.49 12.79 21.45
CA ASP A 355 10.36 14.09 20.76
C ASP A 355 10.85 14.08 19.30
N ILE A 356 10.75 12.94 18.61
CA ILE A 356 11.05 12.82 17.18
C ILE A 356 9.94 13.47 16.34
N VAL A 357 10.25 13.81 15.09
CA VAL A 357 9.24 14.35 14.16
C VAL A 357 8.05 13.40 14.04
N PRO A 358 6.80 13.91 14.06
CA PRO A 358 5.59 13.08 14.20
C PRO A 358 5.15 12.39 12.92
N ASP A 359 5.89 12.60 11.83
CA ASP A 359 5.50 12.07 10.52
C ASP A 359 5.66 10.57 10.46
N CYS A 360 4.61 9.87 10.13
CA CYS A 360 4.71 8.47 9.78
C CYS A 360 5.43 8.31 8.44
N TRP A 361 5.25 9.26 7.53
CA TRP A 361 6.07 9.43 6.32
C TRP A 361 6.09 10.86 5.81
N VAL A 362 7.14 11.19 5.08
CA VAL A 362 7.33 12.47 4.41
C VAL A 362 7.45 12.24 2.90
N TYR A 363 6.68 12.98 2.11
CA TYR A 363 6.78 12.99 0.65
C TYR A 363 7.88 13.97 0.22
N VAL A 364 8.88 13.49 -0.52
CA VAL A 364 10.00 14.32 -0.98
C VAL A 364 9.73 14.81 -2.39
N GLN A 365 9.65 16.13 -2.55
CA GLN A 365 9.31 16.78 -3.83
C GLN A 365 10.48 17.49 -4.49
N ASN A 366 11.67 17.41 -3.89
CA ASN A 366 12.87 18.05 -4.43
C ASN A 366 13.33 17.37 -5.72
N ARG A 367 13.56 18.16 -6.80
CA ARG A 367 13.90 17.66 -8.13
C ARG A 367 15.27 16.96 -8.21
N ASN A 368 16.16 17.27 -7.30
CA ASN A 368 17.52 16.69 -7.22
C ASN A 368 17.59 15.42 -6.35
N VAL A 369 16.47 14.93 -5.82
CA VAL A 369 16.41 13.76 -4.95
C VAL A 369 15.54 12.69 -5.59
N LYS A 370 16.12 11.52 -5.89
CA LYS A 370 15.37 10.40 -6.49
C LYS A 370 14.45 9.70 -5.53
N MET A 371 14.68 9.81 -4.22
CA MET A 371 13.81 9.23 -3.18
C MET A 371 12.45 9.92 -3.21
N GLY A 372 11.37 9.15 -3.39
CA GLY A 372 10.01 9.70 -3.42
C GLY A 372 9.45 9.99 -2.03
N ARG A 373 9.83 9.20 -1.04
CA ARG A 373 9.39 9.38 0.36
C ARG A 373 10.32 8.66 1.32
N PHE A 374 10.29 9.06 2.58
CA PHE A 374 10.85 8.28 3.69
C PHE A 374 9.78 8.09 4.78
N GLN A 375 9.98 7.05 5.58
CA GLN A 375 9.08 6.66 6.66
C GLN A 375 9.83 6.62 7.98
N ILE A 376 9.11 6.87 9.06
CA ILE A 376 9.61 6.77 10.43
C ILE A 376 8.71 5.75 11.12
N PHE A 377 9.24 4.55 11.34
CA PHE A 377 8.48 3.43 11.90
C PHE A 377 8.26 3.53 13.41
N ASN A 378 8.91 4.47 14.07
CA ASN A 378 8.75 4.73 15.51
C ASN A 378 7.50 5.55 15.86
N ASN A 379 6.72 6.01 14.88
CA ASN A 379 5.51 6.83 15.10
C ASN A 379 4.20 6.07 14.92
#